data_948f2b124d77165561aa08a1417affa1
#
_entry.id   948f2b124d77165561aa08a1417affa1
#
_cell.length_a   1.000
_cell.length_b   1.000
_cell.length_c   1.000
_cell.angle_alpha   90.00
_cell.angle_beta   90.00
_cell.angle_gamma   90.00
#
_symmetry.space_group_name_H-M   'P 1'
#
loop_
_entity.id
_entity.type
_entity.pdbx_description
1 polymer ?
#
loop_
_entity_poly.entity_id
_entity_poly.type
_entity_poly.pdbx_seq_one_letter_code
_entity_poly.pdbx_strand_id
1 'polypeptide(L)'
;RGFVPFDRKDPATRAEGQVAGRQEVAGLARNRLDAKPNSFMPDNDTAGNVFYWKDLDAMAASAGVGAPGDYLPFFIDAGDAPNPGGLPVGGVTLIDLPNSHLQYAVTWYGLAAALAGVLGAWLWRRRSAA
;
A
#
# COMPACT_ATOMS: atom_id res chain seq x y z
N ARG A 1 9.31 5.22 7.26
CA ARG A 1 8.54 5.76 6.14
C ARG A 1 7.18 6.27 6.63
N GLY A 2 6.71 7.42 6.12
CA GLY A 2 5.42 7.99 6.42
C GLY A 2 4.81 8.61 5.15
N PHE A 3 3.56 9.04 5.24
CA PHE A 3 2.84 9.69 4.13
C PHE A 3 3.24 11.17 4.03
N VAL A 4 3.48 11.60 2.80
CA VAL A 4 3.71 13.01 2.43
C VAL A 4 2.78 13.36 1.27
N PRO A 5 2.00 14.45 1.33
CA PRO A 5 1.20 14.92 0.21
C PRO A 5 2.07 15.20 -1.03
N PHE A 6 1.51 14.99 -2.22
CA PHE A 6 2.27 15.11 -3.47
C PHE A 6 2.83 16.51 -3.72
N ASP A 7 2.09 17.54 -3.34
CA ASP A 7 2.51 18.96 -3.40
C ASP A 7 3.65 19.30 -2.43
N ARG A 8 3.88 18.46 -1.41
CA ARG A 8 4.95 18.60 -0.42
C ARG A 8 6.06 17.55 -0.58
N LYS A 9 6.17 16.92 -1.76
CA LYS A 9 7.17 15.87 -2.04
C LYS A 9 8.62 16.38 -1.96
N ASP A 10 8.86 17.65 -2.30
CA ASP A 10 10.16 18.28 -2.15
C ASP A 10 10.51 18.44 -0.66
N PRO A 11 11.65 17.87 -0.19
CA PRO A 11 12.11 18.01 1.18
C PRO A 11 12.21 19.45 1.67
N ALA A 12 12.56 20.41 0.81
CA ALA A 12 12.66 21.83 1.15
C ALA A 12 11.32 22.41 1.65
N THR A 13 10.18 21.90 1.18
CA THR A 13 8.85 22.36 1.57
C THR A 13 8.41 21.89 2.97
N ARG A 14 9.20 21.01 3.61
CA ARG A 14 8.93 20.40 4.94
C ARG A 14 10.20 20.36 5.80
N ALA A 15 10.98 21.43 5.76
CA ALA A 15 12.25 21.53 6.47
C ALA A 15 12.15 21.27 7.99
N GLU A 16 11.05 21.65 8.62
CA GLU A 16 10.81 21.40 10.05
C GLU A 16 10.79 19.91 10.43
N GLY A 17 10.39 19.04 9.50
CA GLY A 17 10.42 17.59 9.66
C GLY A 17 11.78 16.94 9.39
N GLN A 18 12.77 17.71 8.92
CA GLN A 18 14.13 17.25 8.62
C GLN A 18 15.01 17.33 9.87
N VAL A 19 14.72 16.55 10.89
CA VAL A 19 15.46 16.59 12.15
C VAL A 19 16.83 15.96 11.98
N ALA A 20 17.89 16.75 12.22
CA ALA A 20 19.27 16.28 12.13
C ALA A 20 19.66 15.41 13.33
N GLY A 21 20.67 14.56 13.15
CA GLY A 21 21.24 13.71 14.19
C GLY A 21 20.52 12.37 14.35
N ARG A 22 20.87 11.66 15.43
CA ARG A 22 20.31 10.33 15.71
C ARG A 22 18.84 10.46 16.13
N GLN A 23 17.98 9.73 15.46
CA GLN A 23 16.56 9.66 15.75
C GLN A 23 16.17 8.24 16.13
N GLU A 24 15.20 8.11 17.04
CA GLU A 24 14.57 6.84 17.37
C GLU A 24 13.22 6.75 16.65
N VAL A 25 13.06 5.72 15.82
CA VAL A 25 11.84 5.52 15.05
C VAL A 25 11.28 4.14 15.36
N ALA A 26 10.08 4.09 15.94
CA ALA A 26 9.32 2.87 16.12
C ALA A 26 8.33 2.67 14.96
N GLY A 27 8.19 1.43 14.49
CA GLY A 27 7.28 1.13 13.39
C GLY A 27 7.36 -0.31 12.91
N LEU A 28 6.74 -0.59 11.77
CA LEU A 28 6.69 -1.92 11.17
C LEU A 28 7.85 -2.11 10.19
N ALA A 29 8.63 -3.16 10.38
CA ALA A 29 9.65 -3.57 9.43
C ALA A 29 9.00 -4.13 8.16
N ARG A 30 9.44 -3.66 7.01
CA ARG A 30 8.97 -4.09 5.69
C ARG A 30 10.15 -4.49 4.81
N ASN A 31 10.06 -5.64 4.18
CA ASN A 31 11.07 -6.09 3.24
C ASN A 31 11.20 -5.10 2.07
N ARG A 32 12.42 -4.97 1.57
CA ARG A 32 12.69 -4.34 0.27
C ARG A 32 12.08 -5.19 -0.85
N LEU A 33 11.89 -4.59 -1.99
CA LEU A 33 11.62 -5.31 -3.24
C LEU A 33 12.93 -5.37 -4.03
N ASP A 34 13.30 -6.57 -4.47
CA ASP A 34 14.52 -6.77 -5.26
C ASP A 34 14.32 -6.44 -6.75
N ALA A 35 13.06 -6.34 -7.17
CA ALA A 35 12.68 -5.97 -8.53
C ALA A 35 11.29 -5.31 -8.57
N LYS A 36 10.98 -4.69 -9.70
CA LYS A 36 9.67 -4.12 -9.98
C LYS A 36 8.59 -5.21 -9.92
N PRO A 37 7.48 -5.02 -9.19
CA PRO A 37 6.49 -6.07 -8.93
C PRO A 37 5.83 -6.66 -10.18
N ASN A 38 5.63 -5.85 -11.22
CA ASN A 38 5.06 -6.28 -12.50
C ASN A 38 5.37 -5.26 -13.60
N SER A 39 5.15 -5.65 -14.88
CA SER A 39 5.45 -4.83 -16.06
C SER A 39 4.53 -3.61 -16.21
N PHE A 40 3.35 -3.60 -15.60
CA PHE A 40 2.39 -2.50 -15.69
C PHE A 40 2.69 -1.36 -14.73
N MET A 41 3.54 -1.61 -13.71
CA MET A 41 3.95 -0.57 -12.78
C MET A 41 4.90 0.39 -13.48
N PRO A 42 4.73 1.71 -13.35
CA PRO A 42 5.68 2.69 -13.89
C PRO A 42 7.07 2.53 -13.27
N ASP A 43 8.08 2.99 -13.97
CA ASP A 43 9.43 3.11 -13.44
C ASP A 43 9.50 4.28 -12.43
N ASN A 44 10.40 4.15 -11.45
CA ASN A 44 10.61 5.23 -10.48
C ASN A 44 11.25 6.44 -11.14
N ASP A 45 10.72 7.61 -10.87
CA ASP A 45 11.28 8.91 -11.25
C ASP A 45 12.08 9.47 -10.08
N THR A 46 13.35 9.11 -10.01
CA THR A 46 14.26 9.57 -8.95
C THR A 46 14.53 11.08 -9.02
N ALA A 47 14.55 11.65 -10.22
CA ALA A 47 14.75 13.10 -10.43
C ALA A 47 13.56 13.91 -9.90
N GLY A 48 12.33 13.41 -10.14
CA GLY A 48 11.12 14.00 -9.62
C GLY A 48 10.77 13.61 -8.17
N ASN A 49 11.61 12.79 -7.51
CA ASN A 49 11.38 12.23 -6.18
C ASN A 49 10.03 11.50 -6.08
N VAL A 50 9.70 10.71 -7.11
CA VAL A 50 8.46 9.92 -7.19
C VAL A 50 8.80 8.44 -7.31
N PHE A 51 8.34 7.66 -6.33
CA PHE A 51 8.61 6.24 -6.27
C PHE A 51 7.28 5.47 -6.28
N TYR A 52 7.05 4.71 -7.35
CA TYR A 52 5.87 3.87 -7.53
C TYR A 52 6.03 2.52 -6.83
N TRP A 53 7.27 2.06 -6.66
CA TRP A 53 7.59 0.82 -5.95
C TRP A 53 8.82 1.00 -5.06
N LYS A 54 9.01 0.07 -4.12
CA LYS A 54 9.99 0.18 -3.03
C LYS A 54 11.37 -0.25 -3.49
N ASP A 55 12.01 0.57 -4.29
CA ASP A 55 13.42 0.45 -4.65
C ASP A 55 14.26 1.11 -3.56
N LEU A 56 14.76 0.28 -2.65
CA LEU A 56 15.52 0.78 -1.50
C LEU A 56 16.80 1.49 -1.93
N ASP A 57 17.50 0.92 -2.91
CA ASP A 57 18.80 1.43 -3.33
C ASP A 57 18.65 2.77 -4.07
N ALA A 58 17.66 2.88 -4.95
CA ALA A 58 17.34 4.15 -5.63
C ALA A 58 16.85 5.23 -4.64
N MET A 59 16.06 4.85 -3.65
CA MET A 59 15.58 5.77 -2.59
C MET A 59 16.74 6.24 -1.71
N ALA A 60 17.65 5.35 -1.31
CA ALA A 60 18.82 5.68 -0.51
C ALA A 60 19.79 6.61 -1.28
N ALA A 61 20.02 6.32 -2.56
CA ALA A 61 20.85 7.17 -3.42
C ALA A 61 20.24 8.57 -3.59
N SER A 62 18.93 8.69 -3.83
CA SER A 62 18.27 10.00 -3.95
C SER A 62 18.25 10.79 -2.64
N ALA A 63 18.30 10.09 -1.50
CA ALA A 63 18.40 10.71 -0.17
C ALA A 63 19.83 10.99 0.28
N GLY A 64 20.84 10.63 -0.50
CA GLY A 64 22.24 10.79 -0.14
C GLY A 64 22.70 9.87 1.01
N VAL A 65 22.03 8.74 1.21
CA VAL A 65 22.32 7.78 2.28
C VAL A 65 23.29 6.72 1.78
N GLY A 66 24.55 7.03 1.67
CA GLY A 66 25.64 6.06 1.46
C GLY A 66 25.47 5.05 0.31
N ALA A 67 26.32 4.01 0.32
CA ALA A 67 26.27 2.89 -0.61
C ALA A 67 25.49 1.70 -0.05
N PRO A 68 25.09 0.72 -0.87
CA PRO A 68 24.54 -0.55 -0.39
C PRO A 68 25.51 -1.20 0.64
N GLY A 69 25.00 -1.44 1.85
CA GLY A 69 25.77 -1.90 3.01
C GLY A 69 25.90 -0.87 4.12
N ASP A 70 25.73 0.41 3.85
CA ASP A 70 25.72 1.47 4.87
C ASP A 70 24.37 1.58 5.57
N TYR A 71 23.33 0.91 5.04
CA TYR A 71 21.99 0.89 5.58
C TYR A 71 21.41 -0.54 5.63
N LEU A 72 20.44 -0.74 6.48
CA LEU A 72 19.78 -2.04 6.63
C LEU A 72 18.87 -2.35 5.43
N PRO A 73 18.78 -3.62 4.98
CA PRO A 73 18.06 -4.01 3.76
C PRO A 73 16.54 -4.09 3.94
N PHE A 74 15.96 -3.16 4.69
CA PHE A 74 14.51 -3.10 4.92
C PHE A 74 14.05 -1.67 5.16
N PHE A 75 12.74 -1.45 5.03
CA PHE A 75 12.08 -0.20 5.39
C PHE A 75 11.45 -0.30 6.78
N ILE A 76 11.33 0.84 7.45
CA ILE A 76 10.46 0.99 8.61
C ILE A 76 9.29 1.89 8.20
N ASP A 77 8.07 1.37 8.27
CA ASP A 77 6.86 2.17 8.20
C ASP A 77 6.63 2.75 9.60
N ALA A 78 6.86 4.03 9.75
CA ALA A 78 6.77 4.71 11.05
C ALA A 78 5.37 4.57 11.67
N GLY A 79 5.33 4.39 12.98
CA GLY A 79 4.11 4.42 13.77
C GLY A 79 3.46 5.82 13.77
N ASP A 80 2.44 5.99 14.59
CA ASP A 80 1.61 7.19 14.69
C ASP A 80 2.23 8.33 15.53
N ALA A 81 3.48 8.16 15.96
CA ALA A 81 4.19 9.20 16.69
C ALA A 81 4.26 10.51 15.87
N PRO A 82 3.92 11.65 16.44
CA PRO A 82 3.92 12.93 15.74
C PRO A 82 5.35 13.32 15.33
N ASN A 83 5.49 13.82 14.10
CA ASN A 83 6.75 14.38 13.62
C ASN A 83 6.79 15.89 13.78
N PRO A 84 7.96 16.50 14.01
CA PRO A 84 8.13 17.95 13.95
C PRO A 84 7.62 18.48 12.61
N GLY A 85 6.89 19.58 12.61
CA GLY A 85 6.25 20.13 11.39
C GLY A 85 5.10 19.30 10.82
N GLY A 86 4.69 18.20 11.50
CA GLY A 86 3.55 17.35 11.10
C GLY A 86 3.80 16.42 9.93
N LEU A 87 4.95 16.49 9.26
CA LEU A 87 5.28 15.63 8.11
C LEU A 87 6.65 14.94 8.26
N PRO A 88 6.78 13.71 7.77
CA PRO A 88 5.74 12.83 7.21
C PRO A 88 4.76 12.31 8.28
N VAL A 89 3.52 12.03 7.87
CA VAL A 89 2.51 11.41 8.76
C VAL A 89 2.81 9.92 8.87
N GLY A 90 3.02 9.44 10.09
CA GLY A 90 3.18 8.02 10.39
C GLY A 90 1.84 7.32 10.65
N GLY A 91 1.88 6.02 11.00
CA GLY A 91 0.67 5.27 11.38
C GLY A 91 -0.32 4.97 10.25
N VAL A 92 0.01 5.30 9.00
CA VAL A 92 -0.89 5.15 7.83
C VAL A 92 -0.89 3.72 7.24
N THR A 93 -0.09 2.83 7.80
CA THR A 93 -0.05 1.44 7.34
C THR A 93 -1.20 0.66 7.95
N LEU A 94 -2.12 0.19 7.11
CA LEU A 94 -3.22 -0.68 7.52
C LEU A 94 -2.66 -2.07 7.87
N ILE A 95 -2.77 -2.43 9.14
CA ILE A 95 -2.39 -3.76 9.68
C ILE A 95 -3.61 -4.65 9.90
N ASP A 96 -4.78 -4.06 10.06
CA ASP A 96 -6.03 -4.79 10.20
C ASP A 96 -6.76 -4.84 8.86
N LEU A 97 -6.81 -6.04 8.28
CA LEU A 97 -7.50 -6.28 7.02
C LEU A 97 -8.89 -6.86 7.33
N PRO A 98 -9.97 -6.16 6.95
CA PRO A 98 -11.32 -6.66 7.19
C PRO A 98 -11.53 -8.01 6.50
N ASN A 99 -11.95 -9.00 7.28
CA ASN A 99 -12.26 -10.33 6.76
C ASN A 99 -13.72 -10.38 6.31
N SER A 100 -13.95 -10.15 5.01
CA SER A 100 -15.28 -10.17 4.39
C SER A 100 -15.63 -11.47 3.68
N HIS A 101 -14.84 -12.54 3.89
CA HIS A 101 -15.02 -13.80 3.15
C HIS A 101 -16.42 -14.42 3.33
N LEU A 102 -16.96 -14.38 4.55
CA LEU A 102 -18.32 -14.88 4.80
C LEU A 102 -19.39 -14.08 4.05
N GLN A 103 -19.28 -12.76 4.04
CA GLN A 103 -20.20 -11.89 3.31
C GLN A 103 -20.18 -12.18 1.79
N TYR A 104 -18.99 -12.34 1.21
CA TYR A 104 -18.84 -12.72 -0.18
C TYR A 104 -19.45 -14.10 -0.47
N ALA A 105 -19.19 -15.09 0.39
CA ALA A 105 -19.75 -16.44 0.24
C ALA A 105 -21.29 -16.41 0.27
N VAL A 106 -21.90 -15.76 1.25
CA VAL A 106 -23.36 -15.62 1.34
C VAL A 106 -23.95 -14.95 0.10
N THR A 107 -23.29 -13.90 -0.40
CA THR A 107 -23.74 -13.19 -1.61
C THR A 107 -23.72 -14.11 -2.84
N TRP A 108 -22.60 -14.80 -3.08
CA TRP A 108 -22.48 -15.67 -4.25
C TRP A 108 -23.37 -16.90 -4.20
N TYR A 109 -23.49 -17.56 -3.05
CA TYR A 109 -24.40 -18.69 -2.89
C TYR A 109 -25.88 -18.26 -2.97
N GLY A 110 -26.21 -17.07 -2.44
CA GLY A 110 -27.55 -16.51 -2.57
C GLY A 110 -27.94 -16.23 -4.01
N LEU A 111 -27.04 -15.64 -4.80
CA LEU A 111 -27.23 -15.42 -6.24
C LEU A 111 -27.37 -16.74 -7.00
N ALA A 112 -26.57 -17.74 -6.69
CA ALA A 112 -26.65 -19.06 -7.31
C ALA A 112 -27.99 -19.74 -7.01
N ALA A 113 -28.47 -19.68 -5.78
CA ALA A 113 -29.76 -20.21 -5.37
C ALA A 113 -30.93 -19.49 -6.07
N ALA A 114 -30.88 -18.16 -6.15
CA ALA A 114 -31.85 -17.37 -6.86
C ALA A 114 -31.92 -17.74 -8.35
N LEU A 115 -30.77 -17.86 -9.01
CA LEU A 115 -30.70 -18.29 -10.42
C LEU A 115 -31.26 -19.69 -10.62
N ALA A 116 -30.89 -20.63 -9.75
CA ALA A 116 -31.43 -22.00 -9.80
C ALA A 116 -32.95 -22.01 -9.62
N GLY A 117 -33.50 -21.19 -8.72
CA GLY A 117 -34.95 -21.03 -8.52
C GLY A 117 -35.67 -20.50 -9.75
N VAL A 118 -35.13 -19.45 -10.36
CA VAL A 118 -35.69 -18.85 -11.59
C VAL A 118 -35.66 -19.85 -12.75
N LEU A 119 -34.55 -20.53 -12.97
CA LEU A 119 -34.41 -21.54 -14.01
C LEU A 119 -35.34 -22.73 -13.78
N GLY A 120 -35.47 -23.21 -12.54
CA GLY A 120 -36.37 -24.28 -12.15
C GLY A 120 -37.82 -23.92 -12.41
N ALA A 121 -38.25 -22.72 -12.00
CA ALA A 121 -39.59 -22.23 -12.23
C ALA A 121 -39.90 -22.06 -13.74
N TRP A 122 -38.96 -21.57 -14.50
CA TRP A 122 -39.08 -21.42 -15.94
C TRP A 122 -39.22 -22.76 -16.67
N LEU A 123 -38.38 -23.75 -16.32
CA LEU A 123 -38.44 -25.10 -16.86
C LEU A 123 -39.78 -25.80 -16.51
N TRP A 124 -40.26 -25.64 -15.29
CA TRP A 124 -41.52 -26.19 -14.86
C TRP A 124 -42.69 -25.63 -15.68
N ARG A 125 -42.76 -24.29 -15.82
CA ARG A 125 -43.78 -23.63 -16.64
C ARG A 125 -43.77 -24.13 -18.09
N ARG A 126 -42.58 -24.32 -18.68
CA ARG A 126 -42.48 -24.87 -20.05
C ARG A 126 -43.00 -26.30 -20.16
N ARG A 127 -42.74 -27.16 -19.18
CA ARG A 127 -43.23 -28.54 -19.16
C ARG A 127 -44.76 -28.60 -18.97
N SER A 128 -45.35 -27.67 -18.23
CA SER A 128 -46.80 -27.63 -18.01
C SER A 128 -47.60 -27.03 -19.17
N ALA A 129 -46.92 -26.38 -20.14
CA ALA A 129 -47.52 -25.77 -21.30
C ALA A 129 -47.37 -26.64 -22.59
N ALA A 130 -46.67 -27.76 -22.51
CA ALA A 130 -46.52 -28.77 -23.56
C ALA A 130 -47.38 -29.98 -23.27
#